data_d0b96d2470c86a14460a356cc3360fc7
#
_entry.id   d0b96d2470c86a14460a356cc3360fc7
#
_cell.length_a   1.000
_cell.length_b   1.000
_cell.length_c   1.000
_cell.angle_alpha   90.00
_cell.angle_beta   90.00
_cell.angle_gamma   90.00
#
_symmetry.space_group_name_H-M   'P 1'
#
loop_
_entity.id
_entity.type
_entity.pdbx_description
1 polymer ?
#
loop_
_entity_poly.entity_id
_entity_poly.type
_entity_poly.pdbx_seq_one_letter_code
_entity_poly.pdbx_strand_id
1 'polypeptide(L)'
;MKNTQENNATKAERILRAAYSAWNNSAELRRVRNRNKNFTYGRQWNDLTTDIDGNPITEGQKIRETGKEPLTNNMMRQMVKSVVGRFRSNIKEELHDKNLSAIIKFNQTDELDSRALEEFLISGCCVQRVDYDILANNALRIDNVNINRFFVNAIQDPRAWDCEIIGQLHDLSLAELIMKVGARHNRNRASWIREIYCNENTEKDIVNFSTRLGANNESAFDFWYTHNNKFRAIEVWTIESQEVLKCHDRKTAKYFTIPFTSKSTIDRENSLRQKKNEPEISTQWDITEVWRCRWFSPMGHLLAEYDSPYRHGTHPFVMKFYPLTDGEVHSFVEDVIDQQKYVNRLITLIDHIMGASAKGVLLFPETGLPEGFTWNDIKRIWSATNGIIPYSPNHSGDIPKQISTNATDIGAYEMLQIQMKLFEEISGVNSALQGKLTSAAIGSETFQRQIDNATIALGDIYETFNTFRSDRNQKLMSIISLP
;
A
#
# COMPACT_ATOMS: atom_id res chain seq x y z
N MET A 1 25.03 18.00 -32.31
CA MET A 1 24.74 18.14 -30.83
C MET A 1 23.31 18.61 -30.54
N LYS A 2 22.75 19.67 -31.19
CA LYS A 2 21.36 20.09 -30.95
C LYS A 2 20.30 18.99 -31.19
N ASN A 3 20.38 18.29 -32.33
CA ASN A 3 19.42 17.21 -32.66
C ASN A 3 19.44 16.03 -31.69
N THR A 4 20.59 15.76 -31.07
CA THR A 4 20.69 14.65 -30.07
C THR A 4 20.07 15.05 -28.72
N GLN A 5 20.17 16.33 -28.35
CA GLN A 5 19.54 16.84 -27.11
C GLN A 5 18.02 16.95 -27.24
N GLU A 6 17.51 17.38 -28.38
CA GLU A 6 16.05 17.42 -28.66
C GLU A 6 15.46 16.02 -28.69
N ASN A 7 16.12 15.04 -29.29
CA ASN A 7 15.68 13.64 -29.26
C ASN A 7 15.66 13.04 -27.85
N ASN A 8 16.65 13.37 -27.02
CA ASN A 8 16.72 12.89 -25.65
C ASN A 8 15.66 13.53 -24.75
N ALA A 9 15.36 14.83 -24.90
CA ALA A 9 14.30 15.51 -24.17
C ALA A 9 12.91 14.92 -24.52
N THR A 10 12.66 14.66 -25.80
CA THR A 10 11.42 14.02 -26.26
C THR A 10 11.28 12.58 -25.75
N LYS A 11 12.38 11.82 -25.69
CA LYS A 11 12.39 10.45 -25.14
C LYS A 11 12.12 10.46 -23.63
N ALA A 12 12.77 11.37 -22.88
CA ALA A 12 12.58 11.53 -21.46
C ALA A 12 11.11 11.86 -21.09
N GLU A 13 10.52 12.81 -21.85
CA GLU A 13 9.11 13.19 -21.67
C GLU A 13 8.16 12.03 -21.97
N ARG A 14 8.42 11.24 -23.02
CA ARG A 14 7.61 10.06 -23.35
C ARG A 14 7.65 9.01 -22.25
N ILE A 15 8.82 8.74 -21.67
CA ILE A 15 8.98 7.79 -20.58
C ILE A 15 8.25 8.27 -19.31
N LEU A 16 8.39 9.56 -19.00
CA LEU A 16 7.72 10.12 -17.83
C LEU A 16 6.19 10.16 -18.01
N ARG A 17 5.70 10.36 -19.22
CA ARG A 17 4.26 10.24 -19.56
C ARG A 17 3.78 8.79 -19.37
N ALA A 18 4.56 7.80 -19.82
CA ALA A 18 4.25 6.39 -19.60
C ALA A 18 4.24 6.02 -18.11
N ALA A 19 5.19 6.53 -17.32
CA ALA A 19 5.23 6.37 -15.87
C ALA A 19 4.00 7.00 -15.19
N TYR A 20 3.60 8.20 -15.61
CA TYR A 20 2.39 8.85 -15.11
C TYR A 20 1.11 8.08 -15.51
N SER A 21 1.04 7.54 -16.71
CA SER A 21 -0.06 6.65 -17.13
C SER A 21 -0.12 5.39 -16.29
N ALA A 22 1.01 4.73 -16.02
CA ALA A 22 1.09 3.56 -15.13
C ALA A 22 0.66 3.91 -13.70
N TRP A 23 1.02 5.09 -13.20
CA TRP A 23 0.54 5.62 -11.92
C TRP A 23 -0.99 5.78 -11.91
N ASN A 24 -1.58 6.35 -12.93
CA ASN A 24 -3.02 6.54 -13.03
C ASN A 24 -3.77 5.21 -13.12
N ASN A 25 -3.25 4.22 -13.82
CA ASN A 25 -3.84 2.87 -13.88
C ASN A 25 -3.93 2.22 -12.49
N SER A 26 -3.01 2.51 -11.60
CA SER A 26 -3.01 2.02 -10.21
C SER A 26 -3.82 2.92 -9.24
N ALA A 27 -4.56 3.93 -9.73
CA ALA A 27 -5.29 4.87 -8.86
C ALA A 27 -6.38 4.18 -8.05
N GLU A 28 -7.11 3.24 -8.66
CA GLU A 28 -8.17 2.49 -7.97
C GLU A 28 -7.57 1.60 -6.87
N LEU A 29 -6.50 0.88 -7.14
CA LEU A 29 -5.79 0.08 -6.13
C LEU A 29 -5.39 0.94 -4.92
N ARG A 30 -4.87 2.15 -5.14
CA ARG A 30 -4.51 3.07 -4.06
C ARG A 30 -5.72 3.58 -3.29
N ARG A 31 -6.83 3.89 -3.98
CA ARG A 31 -8.08 4.33 -3.38
C ARG A 31 -8.65 3.23 -2.46
N VAL A 32 -8.79 2.03 -2.98
CA VAL A 32 -9.27 0.85 -2.25
C VAL A 32 -8.35 0.54 -1.06
N ARG A 33 -7.05 0.50 -1.27
CA ARG A 33 -6.07 0.30 -0.21
C ARG A 33 -6.22 1.31 0.93
N ASN A 34 -6.38 2.60 0.63
CA ASN A 34 -6.51 3.65 1.64
C ASN A 34 -7.84 3.52 2.42
N ARG A 35 -8.93 3.17 1.74
CA ARG A 35 -10.22 2.83 2.37
C ARG A 35 -10.07 1.63 3.31
N ASN A 36 -9.53 0.53 2.84
CA ASN A 36 -9.34 -0.70 3.59
C ASN A 36 -8.44 -0.50 4.81
N LYS A 37 -7.39 0.32 4.67
CA LYS A 37 -6.55 0.74 5.77
C LYS A 37 -7.34 1.52 6.83
N ASN A 38 -8.20 2.44 6.43
CA ASN A 38 -9.06 3.17 7.36
C ASN A 38 -9.97 2.21 8.13
N PHE A 39 -10.60 1.25 7.44
CA PHE A 39 -11.41 0.22 8.08
C PHE A 39 -10.61 -0.62 9.08
N THR A 40 -9.45 -1.13 8.67
CA THR A 40 -8.58 -1.95 9.52
C THR A 40 -8.10 -1.21 10.76
N TYR A 41 -7.84 0.10 10.67
CA TYR A 41 -7.32 0.91 11.78
C TYR A 41 -8.40 1.69 12.56
N GLY A 42 -9.68 1.37 12.36
CA GLY A 42 -10.77 1.88 13.18
C GLY A 42 -11.38 3.21 12.71
N ARG A 43 -10.92 3.76 11.59
CA ARG A 43 -11.52 4.95 10.96
C ARG A 43 -12.63 4.57 9.99
N GLN A 44 -13.62 3.80 10.49
CA GLN A 44 -14.61 3.10 9.69
C GLN A 44 -15.81 3.98 9.28
N TRP A 45 -15.95 5.16 9.89
CA TRP A 45 -17.03 6.11 9.64
C TRP A 45 -16.66 7.25 8.68
N ASN A 46 -15.47 7.17 8.06
CA ASN A 46 -14.96 8.19 7.16
C ASN A 46 -15.35 7.96 5.69
N ASP A 47 -16.05 6.86 5.37
CA ASP A 47 -16.57 6.64 4.02
C ASP A 47 -17.56 7.77 3.67
N LEU A 48 -17.45 8.26 2.44
CA LEU A 48 -18.31 9.33 1.94
C LEU A 48 -19.69 8.78 1.56
N THR A 49 -20.71 9.51 1.92
CA THR A 49 -22.11 9.32 1.54
C THR A 49 -22.69 10.67 1.16
N THR A 50 -23.97 10.73 0.83
CA THR A 50 -24.66 11.98 0.55
C THR A 50 -25.69 12.29 1.66
N ASP A 51 -25.81 13.57 1.99
CA ASP A 51 -26.91 14.08 2.82
C ASP A 51 -28.25 14.12 2.05
N ILE A 52 -29.29 14.70 2.66
CA ILE A 52 -30.60 14.85 2.04
C ILE A 52 -30.55 15.82 0.85
N ASP A 53 -29.63 16.78 0.89
CA ASP A 53 -29.47 17.82 -0.13
C ASP A 53 -28.48 17.38 -1.26
N GLY A 54 -27.91 16.16 -1.18
CA GLY A 54 -27.00 15.61 -2.17
C GLY A 54 -25.54 16.03 -1.97
N ASN A 55 -25.18 16.72 -0.87
CA ASN A 55 -23.80 17.10 -0.59
C ASN A 55 -23.01 15.90 -0.03
N PRO A 56 -21.70 15.79 -0.34
CA PRO A 56 -20.87 14.72 0.19
C PRO A 56 -20.59 14.95 1.68
N ILE A 57 -21.03 14.01 2.51
CA ILE A 57 -20.76 13.96 3.96
C ILE A 57 -20.17 12.60 4.33
N THR A 58 -19.57 12.48 5.53
CA THR A 58 -19.13 11.17 6.03
C THR A 58 -20.30 10.38 6.61
N GLU A 59 -20.23 9.04 6.56
CA GLU A 59 -21.23 8.19 7.21
C GLU A 59 -21.37 8.53 8.71
N GLY A 60 -20.26 8.87 9.37
CA GLY A 60 -20.26 9.28 10.78
C GLY A 60 -21.03 10.59 11.02
N GLN A 61 -20.91 11.57 10.14
CA GLN A 61 -21.69 12.81 10.21
C GLN A 61 -23.18 12.53 10.03
N LYS A 62 -23.54 11.75 9.01
CA LYS A 62 -24.94 11.35 8.76
C LYS A 62 -25.59 10.68 9.97
N ILE A 63 -24.86 9.83 10.70
CA ILE A 63 -25.36 9.17 11.91
C ILE A 63 -25.56 10.18 13.03
N ARG A 64 -24.63 11.13 13.22
CA ARG A 64 -24.77 12.18 14.25
C ARG A 64 -25.95 13.10 13.99
N GLU A 65 -26.26 13.41 12.73
CA GLU A 65 -27.45 14.18 12.36
C GLU A 65 -28.74 13.48 12.78
N THR A 66 -28.76 12.15 12.88
CA THR A 66 -29.89 11.39 13.43
C THR A 66 -29.92 11.31 14.97
N GLY A 67 -29.04 12.04 15.65
CA GLY A 67 -28.97 12.07 17.12
C GLY A 67 -28.28 10.83 17.73
N LYS A 68 -27.55 10.04 16.95
CA LYS A 68 -26.83 8.86 17.41
C LYS A 68 -25.33 9.12 17.44
N GLU A 69 -24.61 8.50 18.37
CA GLU A 69 -23.15 8.53 18.38
C GLU A 69 -22.60 7.29 17.68
N PRO A 70 -21.79 7.43 16.62
CA PRO A 70 -21.27 6.29 15.87
C PRO A 70 -20.24 5.51 16.71
N LEU A 71 -20.52 4.24 16.97
CA LEU A 71 -19.66 3.32 17.72
C LEU A 71 -18.91 2.40 16.76
N THR A 72 -17.67 2.06 17.11
CA THR A 72 -16.81 1.17 16.32
C THR A 72 -16.41 -0.04 17.13
N ASN A 73 -16.77 -1.23 16.65
CA ASN A 73 -16.24 -2.51 17.12
C ASN A 73 -15.31 -3.09 16.07
N ASN A 74 -14.01 -2.85 16.19
CA ASN A 74 -13.04 -3.15 15.12
C ASN A 74 -12.65 -4.64 15.09
N MET A 75 -13.48 -5.48 14.51
CA MET A 75 -13.21 -6.91 14.30
C MET A 75 -12.15 -7.14 13.21
N MET A 76 -12.11 -6.29 12.18
CA MET A 76 -11.15 -6.39 11.08
C MET A 76 -9.70 -6.31 11.57
N ARG A 77 -9.42 -5.41 12.52
CA ARG A 77 -8.05 -5.29 13.08
C ARG A 77 -7.63 -6.56 13.79
N GLN A 78 -8.53 -7.19 14.54
CA GLN A 78 -8.26 -8.44 15.23
C GLN A 78 -8.04 -9.59 14.24
N MET A 79 -8.87 -9.67 13.19
CA MET A 79 -8.74 -10.64 12.10
C MET A 79 -7.33 -10.56 11.46
N VAL A 80 -6.93 -9.39 10.99
CA VAL A 80 -5.61 -9.17 10.37
C VAL A 80 -4.48 -9.52 11.33
N LYS A 81 -4.55 -9.10 12.61
CA LYS A 81 -3.55 -9.46 13.62
C LYS A 81 -3.45 -10.96 13.85
N SER A 82 -4.56 -11.69 13.82
CA SER A 82 -4.58 -13.14 14.01
C SER A 82 -3.87 -13.85 12.86
N VAL A 83 -4.13 -13.45 11.62
CA VAL A 83 -3.48 -14.01 10.43
C VAL A 83 -1.97 -13.72 10.44
N VAL A 84 -1.56 -12.47 10.70
CA VAL A 84 -0.14 -12.09 10.79
C VAL A 84 0.55 -12.80 11.97
N GLY A 85 -0.12 -12.91 13.11
CA GLY A 85 0.41 -13.61 14.29
C GLY A 85 0.63 -15.09 14.04
N ARG A 86 -0.29 -15.76 13.34
CA ARG A 86 -0.14 -17.16 12.92
C ARG A 86 1.00 -17.35 11.95
N PHE A 87 1.13 -16.46 10.96
CA PHE A 87 2.27 -16.44 10.06
C PHE A 87 3.59 -16.37 10.84
N ARG A 88 3.74 -15.42 11.76
CA ARG A 88 4.97 -15.27 12.56
C ARG A 88 5.30 -16.52 13.39
N SER A 89 4.29 -17.20 13.93
CA SER A 89 4.52 -18.43 14.71
C SER A 89 4.99 -19.60 13.85
N ASN A 90 4.70 -19.59 12.57
CA ASN A 90 5.05 -20.65 11.61
C ASN A 90 6.35 -20.37 10.84
N ILE A 91 6.92 -19.15 10.96
CA ILE A 91 8.21 -18.85 10.35
C ILE A 91 9.32 -19.61 11.07
N LYS A 92 9.64 -20.80 10.59
CA LYS A 92 10.82 -21.59 10.97
C LYS A 92 11.55 -21.98 9.70
N GLU A 93 12.03 -20.98 8.92
CA GLU A 93 12.88 -21.28 7.78
C GLU A 93 14.30 -21.56 8.29
N GLU A 94 14.74 -22.78 8.17
CA GLU A 94 16.16 -23.12 8.24
C GLU A 94 16.78 -22.72 6.88
N LEU A 95 17.37 -21.54 6.85
CA LEU A 95 18.12 -21.09 5.70
C LEU A 95 19.50 -21.81 5.71
N HIS A 96 19.68 -22.70 4.76
CA HIS A 96 20.94 -23.46 4.63
C HIS A 96 22.12 -22.57 4.21
N ASP A 97 21.86 -21.43 3.53
CA ASP A 97 22.90 -20.48 3.11
C ASP A 97 23.21 -19.48 4.23
N LYS A 98 24.45 -19.51 4.73
CA LYS A 98 24.93 -18.63 5.81
C LYS A 98 24.95 -17.15 5.40
N ASN A 99 25.26 -16.85 4.14
CA ASN A 99 25.32 -15.47 3.65
C ASN A 99 23.91 -14.87 3.57
N LEU A 100 22.96 -15.62 3.01
CA LEU A 100 21.56 -15.22 2.96
C LEU A 100 20.99 -15.03 4.38
N SER A 101 21.29 -15.95 5.31
CA SER A 101 20.88 -15.86 6.71
C SER A 101 21.41 -14.60 7.41
N ALA A 102 22.67 -14.22 7.13
CA ALA A 102 23.26 -13.01 7.69
C ALA A 102 22.57 -11.74 7.18
N ILE A 103 22.25 -11.67 5.88
CA ILE A 103 21.55 -10.52 5.28
C ILE A 103 20.13 -10.41 5.80
N ILE A 104 19.42 -11.53 5.92
CA ILE A 104 18.06 -11.59 6.46
C ILE A 104 18.04 -11.08 7.91
N LYS A 105 18.98 -11.51 8.75
CA LYS A 105 19.10 -11.01 10.12
C LYS A 105 19.46 -9.53 10.19
N PHE A 106 20.41 -9.09 9.36
CA PHE A 106 20.82 -7.68 9.30
C PHE A 106 19.64 -6.75 8.95
N ASN A 107 18.79 -7.16 8.01
CA ASN A 107 17.62 -6.41 7.57
C ASN A 107 16.38 -6.61 8.46
N GLN A 108 16.42 -7.45 9.50
CA GLN A 108 15.27 -7.76 10.35
C GLN A 108 14.03 -8.17 9.53
N THR A 109 14.22 -9.05 8.55
CA THR A 109 13.18 -9.38 7.57
C THR A 109 11.93 -9.97 8.17
N ASP A 110 11.97 -10.61 9.35
CA ASP A 110 10.78 -11.12 10.03
C ASP A 110 9.79 -10.01 10.36
N GLU A 111 10.28 -8.82 10.74
CA GLU A 111 9.41 -7.66 10.98
C GLU A 111 8.94 -7.06 9.65
N LEU A 112 9.83 -6.93 8.65
CA LEU A 112 9.47 -6.44 7.32
C LEU A 112 8.42 -7.34 6.67
N ASP A 113 8.58 -8.66 6.73
CA ASP A 113 7.64 -9.63 6.17
C ASP A 113 6.30 -9.59 6.90
N SER A 114 6.29 -9.41 8.22
CA SER A 114 5.05 -9.24 8.99
C SER A 114 4.28 -7.99 8.53
N ARG A 115 4.98 -6.88 8.28
CA ARG A 115 4.36 -5.65 7.76
C ARG A 115 3.97 -5.77 6.29
N ALA A 116 4.74 -6.48 5.49
CA ALA A 116 4.40 -6.77 4.10
C ALA A 116 3.15 -7.66 4.01
N LEU A 117 3.01 -8.68 4.87
CA LEU A 117 1.81 -9.49 4.95
C LEU A 117 0.59 -8.68 5.42
N GLU A 118 0.75 -7.80 6.41
CA GLU A 118 -0.33 -6.90 6.84
C GLU A 118 -0.79 -6.01 5.67
N GLU A 119 0.14 -5.42 4.91
CA GLU A 119 -0.17 -4.63 3.71
C GLU A 119 -0.85 -5.50 2.64
N PHE A 120 -0.38 -6.72 2.42
CA PHE A 120 -0.94 -7.67 1.46
C PHE A 120 -2.41 -8.03 1.78
N LEU A 121 -2.74 -8.26 3.04
CA LEU A 121 -4.12 -8.51 3.47
C LEU A 121 -5.01 -7.28 3.27
N ILE A 122 -4.48 -6.07 3.45
CA ILE A 122 -5.24 -4.82 3.34
C ILE A 122 -5.44 -4.40 1.89
N SER A 123 -4.42 -4.52 1.05
CA SER A 123 -4.42 -3.99 -0.32
C SER A 123 -4.50 -5.06 -1.41
N GLY A 124 -4.31 -6.34 -1.08
CA GLY A 124 -4.11 -7.40 -2.07
C GLY A 124 -2.77 -7.30 -2.81
N CYS A 125 -1.87 -6.41 -2.37
CA CYS A 125 -0.60 -6.16 -3.02
C CYS A 125 0.51 -5.98 -1.98
N CYS A 126 1.68 -6.57 -2.22
CA CYS A 126 2.89 -6.28 -1.46
C CYS A 126 4.08 -6.09 -2.39
N VAL A 127 4.94 -5.15 -2.02
CA VAL A 127 6.14 -4.83 -2.78
C VAL A 127 7.31 -4.66 -1.84
N GLN A 128 8.41 -5.33 -2.13
CA GLN A 128 9.69 -5.11 -1.49
C GLN A 128 10.73 -4.69 -2.52
N ARG A 129 11.68 -3.89 -2.08
CA ARG A 129 12.85 -3.48 -2.85
C ARG A 129 14.08 -4.14 -2.28
N VAL A 130 14.89 -4.72 -3.13
CA VAL A 130 16.20 -5.29 -2.81
C VAL A 130 17.26 -4.48 -3.55
N ASP A 131 18.06 -3.71 -2.82
CA ASP A 131 19.00 -2.76 -3.40
C ASP A 131 20.31 -2.73 -2.60
N TYR A 132 21.34 -2.11 -3.19
CA TYR A 132 22.57 -1.79 -2.47
C TYR A 132 22.37 -0.51 -1.65
N ASP A 133 22.75 -0.56 -0.37
CA ASP A 133 22.81 0.65 0.45
C ASP A 133 24.17 1.35 0.23
N ILE A 134 24.14 2.44 -0.52
CA ILE A 134 25.32 3.26 -0.82
C ILE A 134 25.93 3.86 0.46
N LEU A 135 25.13 4.07 1.49
CA LEU A 135 25.57 4.63 2.77
C LEU A 135 26.26 3.58 3.65
N ALA A 136 25.81 2.33 3.56
CA ALA A 136 26.35 1.20 4.32
C ALA A 136 27.37 0.36 3.53
N ASN A 137 28.28 1.00 2.77
CA ASN A 137 29.32 0.34 1.99
C ASN A 137 28.80 -0.72 1.01
N ASN A 138 27.68 -0.41 0.34
CA ASN A 138 26.99 -1.32 -0.58
C ASN A 138 26.48 -2.62 0.06
N ALA A 139 26.15 -2.60 1.35
CA ALA A 139 25.42 -3.69 1.97
C ALA A 139 24.05 -3.88 1.31
N LEU A 140 23.61 -5.12 1.17
CA LEU A 140 22.28 -5.42 0.63
C LEU A 140 21.20 -5.02 1.63
N ARG A 141 20.29 -4.22 1.16
CA ARG A 141 19.15 -3.70 1.93
C ARG A 141 17.84 -4.17 1.35
N ILE A 142 16.91 -4.50 2.24
CA ILE A 142 15.54 -4.86 1.92
C ILE A 142 14.63 -3.80 2.54
N ASP A 143 13.76 -3.20 1.75
CA ASP A 143 12.80 -2.21 2.21
C ASP A 143 11.40 -2.57 1.72
N ASN A 144 10.38 -2.40 2.59
CA ASN A 144 8.99 -2.44 2.17
C ASN A 144 8.64 -1.16 1.41
N VAL A 145 8.06 -1.31 0.24
CA VAL A 145 7.66 -0.18 -0.61
C VAL A 145 6.23 0.21 -0.29
N ASN A 146 6.00 1.50 -0.07
CA ASN A 146 4.65 2.03 0.13
C ASN A 146 3.88 2.01 -1.20
N ILE A 147 2.76 1.30 -1.24
CA ILE A 147 1.90 1.15 -2.42
C ILE A 147 1.42 2.51 -2.96
N ASN A 148 1.20 3.51 -2.10
CA ASN A 148 0.85 4.86 -2.53
C ASN A 148 1.97 5.59 -3.30
N ARG A 149 3.19 5.06 -3.28
CA ARG A 149 4.36 5.63 -3.96
C ARG A 149 4.94 4.70 -5.02
N PHE A 150 4.28 3.62 -5.27
CA PHE A 150 4.65 2.60 -6.24
C PHE A 150 3.76 2.67 -7.47
N PHE A 151 4.31 2.37 -8.63
CA PHE A 151 3.55 2.24 -9.86
C PHE A 151 4.15 1.17 -10.76
N VAL A 152 3.28 0.56 -11.53
CA VAL A 152 3.61 -0.50 -12.49
C VAL A 152 2.58 -0.44 -13.62
N ASN A 153 2.91 -0.94 -14.81
CA ASN A 153 1.91 -1.11 -15.88
C ASN A 153 0.78 -2.05 -15.43
N ALA A 154 -0.31 -2.09 -16.18
CA ALA A 154 -1.37 -3.06 -15.94
C ALA A 154 -0.79 -4.48 -16.06
N ILE A 155 -0.81 -5.22 -14.94
CA ILE A 155 -0.33 -6.59 -14.81
C ILE A 155 -1.52 -7.53 -14.95
N GLN A 156 -1.40 -8.56 -15.77
CA GLN A 156 -2.37 -9.64 -15.91
C GLN A 156 -1.80 -11.00 -15.48
N ASP A 157 -0.50 -11.20 -15.66
CA ASP A 157 0.18 -12.43 -15.23
C ASP A 157 0.42 -12.40 -13.71
N PRO A 158 -0.10 -13.37 -12.92
CA PRO A 158 0.15 -13.46 -11.48
C PRO A 158 1.63 -13.54 -11.09
N ARG A 159 2.51 -13.93 -12.05
CA ARG A 159 3.97 -13.95 -11.88
C ARG A 159 4.62 -12.60 -12.19
N ALA A 160 3.85 -11.64 -12.71
CA ALA A 160 4.30 -10.32 -13.14
C ALA A 160 5.39 -10.37 -14.26
N TRP A 161 5.33 -11.36 -15.14
CA TRP A 161 6.26 -11.45 -16.28
C TRP A 161 5.92 -10.47 -17.40
N ASP A 162 4.70 -9.93 -17.39
CA ASP A 162 4.20 -8.86 -18.27
C ASP A 162 4.55 -7.45 -17.77
N CYS A 163 5.49 -7.34 -16.83
CA CYS A 163 5.96 -6.07 -16.33
C CYS A 163 6.92 -5.42 -17.35
N GLU A 164 6.53 -4.26 -17.90
CA GLU A 164 7.33 -3.49 -18.86
C GLU A 164 7.84 -2.16 -18.27
N ILE A 165 7.07 -1.58 -17.35
CA ILE A 165 7.40 -0.34 -16.67
C ILE A 165 7.05 -0.45 -15.18
N ILE A 166 8.00 -0.10 -14.34
CA ILE A 166 7.86 -0.12 -12.89
C ILE A 166 8.63 1.03 -12.26
N GLY A 167 8.15 1.56 -11.15
CA GLY A 167 8.88 2.63 -10.50
C GLY A 167 8.36 3.01 -9.13
N GLN A 168 9.04 3.97 -8.55
CA GLN A 168 8.77 4.45 -7.20
C GLN A 168 8.94 5.97 -7.13
N LEU A 169 8.05 6.61 -6.39
CA LEU A 169 8.14 8.02 -6.03
C LEU A 169 8.95 8.14 -4.73
N HIS A 170 10.00 8.93 -4.76
CA HIS A 170 10.86 9.19 -3.60
C HIS A 170 10.69 10.61 -3.11
N ASP A 171 10.54 10.78 -1.80
CA ASP A 171 10.61 12.07 -1.11
C ASP A 171 11.86 12.08 -0.26
N LEU A 172 12.90 12.73 -0.75
CA LEU A 172 14.26 12.68 -0.21
C LEU A 172 14.70 14.05 0.27
N SER A 173 15.64 14.09 1.21
CA SER A 173 16.44 15.30 1.43
C SER A 173 17.34 15.54 0.23
N LEU A 174 17.78 16.78 0.03
CA LEU A 174 18.65 17.12 -1.09
C LEU A 174 19.97 16.32 -1.07
N ALA A 175 20.50 16.07 0.12
CA ALA A 175 21.70 15.28 0.30
C ALA A 175 21.51 13.82 -0.12
N GLU A 176 20.42 13.19 0.32
CA GLU A 176 20.04 11.82 -0.08
C GLU A 176 19.82 11.71 -1.58
N LEU A 177 19.15 12.70 -2.18
CA LEU A 177 18.90 12.73 -3.62
C LEU A 177 20.22 12.76 -4.42
N ILE A 178 21.13 13.68 -4.07
CA ILE A 178 22.46 13.80 -4.71
C ILE A 178 23.23 12.47 -4.61
N MET A 179 23.15 11.79 -3.48
CA MET A 179 23.80 10.49 -3.28
C MET A 179 23.16 9.39 -4.13
N LYS A 180 21.85 9.27 -4.13
CA LYS A 180 21.12 8.22 -4.87
C LYS A 180 21.27 8.34 -6.37
N VAL A 181 21.29 9.55 -6.92
CA VAL A 181 21.48 9.76 -8.37
C VAL A 181 22.94 9.71 -8.82
N GLY A 182 23.86 9.28 -7.94
CA GLY A 182 25.28 9.11 -8.28
C GLY A 182 26.07 10.41 -8.49
N ALA A 183 25.59 11.53 -7.94
CA ALA A 183 26.27 12.83 -8.06
C ALA A 183 27.26 13.11 -6.92
N ARG A 184 27.51 12.13 -6.02
CA ARG A 184 28.36 12.26 -4.82
C ARG A 184 29.78 12.77 -5.13
N HIS A 185 30.37 12.32 -6.22
CA HIS A 185 31.76 12.66 -6.60
C HIS A 185 31.83 13.66 -7.77
N ASN A 186 30.71 14.24 -8.18
CA ASN A 186 30.64 15.20 -9.28
C ASN A 186 30.04 16.53 -8.78
N ARG A 187 30.91 17.49 -8.46
CA ARG A 187 30.51 18.81 -7.94
C ARG A 187 29.56 19.55 -8.87
N ASN A 188 29.84 19.53 -10.16
CA ASN A 188 29.02 20.26 -11.16
C ASN A 188 27.59 19.68 -11.22
N ARG A 189 27.48 18.35 -11.20
CA ARG A 189 26.17 17.68 -11.20
C ARG A 189 25.42 17.91 -9.90
N ALA A 190 26.10 17.88 -8.76
CA ALA A 190 25.50 18.17 -7.47
C ALA A 190 25.01 19.64 -7.40
N SER A 191 25.77 20.60 -7.94
CA SER A 191 25.34 22.00 -8.03
C SER A 191 24.14 22.18 -8.94
N TRP A 192 24.13 21.53 -10.09
CA TRP A 192 23.00 21.53 -11.03
C TRP A 192 21.70 20.96 -10.40
N ILE A 193 21.80 19.86 -9.63
CA ILE A 193 20.64 19.32 -8.90
C ILE A 193 20.12 20.32 -7.88
N ARG A 194 21.01 21.01 -7.14
CA ARG A 194 20.60 22.06 -6.19
C ARG A 194 19.88 23.21 -6.90
N GLU A 195 20.39 23.66 -8.04
CA GLU A 195 19.80 24.72 -8.83
C GLU A 195 18.37 24.35 -9.29
N ILE A 196 18.15 23.13 -9.81
CA ILE A 196 16.84 22.66 -10.25
C ILE A 196 15.81 22.66 -9.11
N TYR A 197 16.21 22.23 -7.92
CA TYR A 197 15.25 22.05 -6.80
C TYR A 197 15.13 23.26 -5.87
N CYS A 198 16.06 24.17 -5.87
CA CYS A 198 16.08 25.33 -4.98
C CYS A 198 15.84 26.66 -5.72
N ASN A 199 15.35 26.62 -6.97
CA ASN A 199 14.98 27.81 -7.71
C ASN A 199 13.62 28.35 -7.24
N GLU A 200 13.46 29.68 -7.19
CA GLU A 200 12.21 30.36 -6.83
C GLU A 200 11.01 29.97 -7.74
N ASN A 201 11.28 29.55 -8.96
CA ASN A 201 10.26 29.16 -9.94
C ASN A 201 9.92 27.65 -9.92
N THR A 202 10.53 26.84 -9.07
CA THR A 202 10.38 25.38 -9.06
C THR A 202 8.92 24.94 -9.03
N GLU A 203 8.08 25.53 -8.20
CA GLU A 203 6.65 25.19 -8.10
C GLU A 203 5.90 25.50 -9.39
N LYS A 204 6.15 26.64 -10.01
CA LYS A 204 5.54 27.03 -11.29
C LYS A 204 5.97 26.08 -12.42
N ASP A 205 7.23 25.68 -12.43
CA ASP A 205 7.77 24.76 -13.43
C ASP A 205 7.15 23.36 -13.28
N ILE A 206 6.93 22.89 -12.04
CA ILE A 206 6.20 21.64 -11.77
C ILE A 206 4.75 21.73 -12.29
N VAL A 207 4.03 22.82 -11.96
CA VAL A 207 2.65 23.02 -12.44
C VAL A 207 2.59 23.03 -13.97
N ASN A 208 3.44 23.81 -14.62
CA ASN A 208 3.47 23.91 -16.06
C ASN A 208 3.79 22.55 -16.72
N PHE A 209 4.74 21.81 -16.18
CA PHE A 209 5.12 20.51 -16.71
C PHE A 209 4.04 19.46 -16.48
N SER A 210 3.49 19.38 -15.29
CA SER A 210 2.43 18.40 -14.93
C SER A 210 1.15 18.64 -15.75
N THR A 211 0.74 19.89 -15.93
CA THR A 211 -0.42 20.27 -16.77
C THR A 211 -0.21 19.88 -18.23
N ARG A 212 1.00 20.08 -18.78
CA ARG A 212 1.36 19.64 -20.14
C ARG A 212 1.26 18.11 -20.32
N LEU A 213 1.49 17.35 -19.27
CA LEU A 213 1.35 15.89 -19.27
C LEU A 213 -0.07 15.39 -18.91
N GLY A 214 -1.03 16.30 -18.73
CA GLY A 214 -2.44 15.97 -18.53
C GLY A 214 -2.84 15.79 -17.05
N ALA A 215 -2.09 16.35 -16.12
CA ALA A 215 -2.42 16.35 -14.70
C ALA A 215 -3.49 17.39 -14.37
N ASN A 216 -4.77 17.02 -14.47
CA ASN A 216 -5.89 17.95 -14.29
C ASN A 216 -6.69 17.73 -12.99
N ASN A 217 -6.34 16.73 -12.16
CA ASN A 217 -7.07 16.35 -10.95
C ASN A 217 -6.18 16.44 -9.69
N GLU A 218 -6.79 16.65 -8.51
CA GLU A 218 -6.08 16.69 -7.23
C GLU A 218 -5.25 15.42 -6.97
N SER A 219 -5.74 14.24 -7.34
CA SER A 219 -4.97 12.99 -7.24
C SER A 219 -3.73 12.93 -8.14
N ALA A 220 -3.70 13.71 -9.22
CA ALA A 220 -2.56 13.82 -10.09
C ALA A 220 -1.38 14.55 -9.44
N PHE A 221 -1.68 15.46 -8.50
CA PHE A 221 -0.65 16.19 -7.78
C PHE A 221 0.22 15.29 -6.89
N ASP A 222 -0.33 14.20 -6.35
CA ASP A 222 0.44 13.26 -5.53
C ASP A 222 1.62 12.60 -6.29
N PHE A 223 1.55 12.52 -7.60
CA PHE A 223 2.67 12.05 -8.41
C PHE A 223 3.80 13.08 -8.49
N TRP A 224 3.45 14.36 -8.59
CA TRP A 224 4.38 15.46 -8.86
C TRP A 224 4.87 16.19 -7.61
N TYR A 225 4.03 16.28 -6.58
CA TYR A 225 4.28 17.07 -5.39
C TYR A 225 4.56 16.24 -4.14
N THR A 226 5.25 16.83 -3.19
CA THR A 226 5.46 16.28 -1.84
C THR A 226 5.02 17.30 -0.79
N HIS A 227 4.43 16.82 0.31
CA HIS A 227 3.87 17.67 1.35
C HIS A 227 4.83 17.99 2.52
N ASN A 228 6.06 17.47 2.53
CA ASN A 228 6.90 17.40 3.74
C ASN A 228 8.29 18.04 3.59
N ASN A 229 8.44 19.26 3.11
CA ASN A 229 9.77 19.90 2.97
C ASN A 229 10.89 18.97 2.41
N LYS A 230 10.48 18.00 1.59
CA LYS A 230 11.36 17.06 0.89
C LYS A 230 11.27 17.30 -0.61
N PHE A 231 12.20 16.73 -1.32
CA PHE A 231 12.28 16.87 -2.77
C PHE A 231 11.77 15.57 -3.42
N ARG A 232 10.80 15.71 -4.34
CA ARG A 232 10.27 14.60 -5.11
C ARG A 232 11.27 14.19 -6.20
N ALA A 233 11.56 12.88 -6.27
CA ALA A 233 12.25 12.28 -7.40
C ALA A 233 11.47 11.05 -7.86
N ILE A 234 11.38 10.86 -9.18
CA ILE A 234 10.61 9.81 -9.83
C ILE A 234 11.61 8.80 -10.40
N GLU A 235 11.66 7.61 -9.84
CA GLU A 235 12.47 6.51 -10.32
C GLU A 235 11.62 5.64 -11.25
N VAL A 236 12.07 5.44 -12.47
CA VAL A 236 11.38 4.69 -13.51
C VAL A 236 12.31 3.63 -14.08
N TRP A 237 11.86 2.40 -14.09
CA TRP A 237 12.49 1.28 -14.76
C TRP A 237 11.67 0.87 -15.97
N THR A 238 12.34 0.73 -17.12
CA THR A 238 11.70 0.31 -18.37
C THR A 238 12.51 -0.77 -19.05
N ILE A 239 11.82 -1.70 -19.71
CA ILE A 239 12.43 -2.63 -20.65
C ILE A 239 12.68 -1.90 -21.96
N GLU A 240 13.89 -2.02 -22.48
CA GLU A 240 14.27 -1.50 -23.79
C GLU A 240 15.00 -2.57 -24.59
N SER A 241 14.71 -2.63 -25.88
CA SER A 241 15.48 -3.47 -26.78
C SER A 241 16.84 -2.82 -27.07
N GLN A 242 17.91 -3.58 -26.92
CA GLN A 242 19.26 -3.14 -27.22
C GLN A 242 19.91 -4.08 -28.22
N GLU A 243 20.52 -3.49 -29.25
CA GLU A 243 21.35 -4.23 -30.17
C GLU A 243 22.66 -4.62 -29.51
N VAL A 244 23.01 -5.89 -29.62
CA VAL A 244 24.20 -6.47 -29.01
C VAL A 244 24.97 -7.33 -30.01
N LEU A 245 26.24 -7.55 -29.72
CA LEU A 245 27.07 -8.54 -30.40
C LEU A 245 27.35 -9.68 -29.44
N LYS A 246 26.88 -10.87 -29.76
CA LYS A 246 27.30 -12.10 -29.12
C LYS A 246 28.66 -12.47 -29.68
N CYS A 247 29.68 -12.46 -28.84
CA CYS A 247 31.07 -12.69 -29.20
C CYS A 247 31.53 -14.07 -28.69
N HIS A 248 32.21 -14.81 -29.51
CA HIS A 248 32.90 -16.02 -29.13
C HIS A 248 34.41 -15.85 -29.38
N ASP A 249 35.18 -15.78 -28.32
CA ASP A 249 36.63 -15.73 -28.38
C ASP A 249 37.18 -17.15 -28.46
N ARG A 250 37.63 -17.56 -29.64
CA ARG A 250 38.16 -18.89 -29.88
C ARG A 250 39.52 -19.13 -29.18
N LYS A 251 40.24 -18.08 -28.79
CA LYS A 251 41.49 -18.19 -28.07
C LYS A 251 41.30 -18.60 -26.61
N THR A 252 40.29 -18.03 -25.96
CA THR A 252 39.97 -18.26 -24.55
C THR A 252 38.79 -19.19 -24.36
N ALA A 253 38.10 -19.61 -25.43
CA ALA A 253 36.85 -20.38 -25.45
C ALA A 253 35.73 -19.72 -24.64
N LYS A 254 35.73 -18.38 -24.50
CA LYS A 254 34.74 -17.62 -23.75
C LYS A 254 33.70 -17.02 -24.66
N TYR A 255 32.44 -17.10 -24.21
CA TYR A 255 31.33 -16.38 -24.78
C TYR A 255 31.04 -15.14 -23.94
N PHE A 256 30.86 -14.00 -24.60
CA PHE A 256 30.47 -12.74 -23.95
C PHE A 256 29.64 -11.89 -24.89
N THR A 257 28.89 -10.97 -24.31
CA THR A 257 28.00 -10.08 -25.05
C THR A 257 28.44 -8.64 -24.82
N ILE A 258 28.48 -7.84 -25.88
CA ILE A 258 28.79 -6.42 -25.79
C ILE A 258 27.70 -5.59 -26.55
N PRO A 259 27.47 -4.32 -26.20
CA PRO A 259 26.62 -3.43 -26.99
C PRO A 259 27.14 -3.29 -28.42
N PHE A 260 26.24 -3.22 -29.38
CA PHE A 260 26.59 -3.05 -30.81
C PHE A 260 27.45 -1.78 -31.05
N THR A 261 27.24 -0.74 -30.25
CA THR A 261 28.03 0.50 -30.28
C THR A 261 29.52 0.28 -30.06
N SER A 262 29.88 -0.83 -29.38
CA SER A 262 31.28 -1.23 -29.11
C SER A 262 31.90 -2.14 -30.18
N LYS A 263 31.24 -2.32 -31.34
CA LYS A 263 31.72 -3.16 -32.45
C LYS A 263 33.15 -2.78 -32.87
N SER A 264 33.44 -1.47 -32.97
CA SER A 264 34.78 -0.98 -33.35
C SER A 264 35.90 -1.46 -32.43
N THR A 265 35.60 -1.76 -31.16
CA THR A 265 36.60 -2.33 -30.21
C THR A 265 36.95 -3.75 -30.59
N ILE A 266 35.96 -4.56 -30.97
CA ILE A 266 36.22 -5.95 -31.45
C ILE A 266 36.91 -5.94 -32.79
N ASP A 267 36.52 -5.09 -33.71
CA ASP A 267 37.16 -4.97 -35.02
C ASP A 267 38.66 -4.59 -34.87
N ARG A 268 38.97 -3.68 -33.94
CA ARG A 268 40.35 -3.30 -33.61
C ARG A 268 41.11 -4.46 -32.98
N GLU A 269 40.53 -5.18 -32.05
CA GLU A 269 41.14 -6.35 -31.41
C GLU A 269 41.42 -7.45 -32.46
N ASN A 270 40.45 -7.75 -33.33
CA ASN A 270 40.64 -8.73 -34.41
C ASN A 270 41.74 -8.32 -35.38
N SER A 271 41.88 -7.03 -35.71
CA SER A 271 42.97 -6.52 -36.53
C SER A 271 44.35 -6.71 -35.86
N LEU A 272 44.43 -6.61 -34.54
CA LEU A 272 45.68 -6.88 -33.80
C LEU A 272 45.99 -8.38 -33.72
N ARG A 273 44.98 -9.24 -33.56
CA ARG A 273 45.12 -10.70 -33.55
C ARG A 273 45.54 -11.25 -34.91
N GLN A 274 44.99 -10.69 -35.99
CA GLN A 274 45.39 -11.06 -37.34
C GLN A 274 46.87 -10.78 -37.59
N LYS A 275 47.43 -9.66 -37.11
CA LYS A 275 48.85 -9.35 -37.20
C LYS A 275 49.73 -10.31 -36.37
N LYS A 276 49.17 -10.94 -35.32
CA LYS A 276 49.84 -11.91 -34.45
C LYS A 276 49.58 -13.36 -34.83
N ASN A 277 48.85 -13.63 -35.90
CA ASN A 277 48.40 -14.94 -36.33
C ASN A 277 47.58 -15.70 -35.26
N GLU A 278 46.78 -14.94 -34.45
CA GLU A 278 45.91 -15.47 -33.41
C GLU A 278 44.46 -15.60 -33.93
N PRO A 279 43.67 -16.56 -33.38
CA PRO A 279 42.28 -16.74 -33.80
C PRO A 279 41.43 -15.49 -33.49
N GLU A 280 40.59 -15.10 -34.44
CA GLU A 280 39.68 -13.95 -34.33
C GLU A 280 38.52 -14.26 -33.41
N ILE A 281 37.95 -13.17 -32.84
CA ILE A 281 36.69 -13.20 -32.10
C ILE A 281 35.57 -13.21 -33.14
N SER A 282 34.77 -14.28 -33.17
CA SER A 282 33.57 -14.33 -34.02
C SER A 282 32.44 -13.54 -33.37
N THR A 283 31.72 -12.77 -34.17
CA THR A 283 30.62 -11.92 -33.68
C THR A 283 29.31 -12.26 -34.40
N GLN A 284 28.23 -12.32 -33.64
CA GLN A 284 26.87 -12.45 -34.17
C GLN A 284 26.04 -11.31 -33.63
N TRP A 285 25.35 -10.61 -34.52
CA TRP A 285 24.38 -9.57 -34.12
C TRP A 285 23.12 -10.21 -33.54
N ASP A 286 22.60 -9.60 -32.48
CA ASP A 286 21.38 -10.01 -31.82
C ASP A 286 20.70 -8.81 -31.15
N ILE A 287 19.43 -8.97 -30.76
CA ILE A 287 18.68 -8.00 -29.95
C ILE A 287 18.41 -8.64 -28.60
N THR A 288 18.71 -7.92 -27.54
CA THR A 288 18.41 -8.34 -26.18
C THR A 288 17.56 -7.29 -25.47
N GLU A 289 16.80 -7.74 -24.50
CA GLU A 289 16.05 -6.85 -23.61
C GLU A 289 16.93 -6.44 -22.43
N VAL A 290 16.94 -5.16 -22.12
CA VAL A 290 17.69 -4.59 -21.01
C VAL A 290 16.80 -3.71 -20.16
N TRP A 291 16.82 -3.93 -18.87
CA TRP A 291 16.17 -3.04 -17.92
C TRP A 291 17.03 -1.81 -17.68
N ARG A 292 16.44 -0.63 -17.90
CA ARG A 292 17.10 0.66 -17.72
C ARG A 292 16.39 1.50 -16.69
N CYS A 293 17.17 2.01 -15.74
CA CYS A 293 16.70 2.92 -14.70
C CYS A 293 16.90 4.37 -15.14
N ARG A 294 15.89 5.19 -14.88
CA ARG A 294 15.94 6.65 -15.03
C ARG A 294 15.36 7.31 -13.82
N TRP A 295 16.05 8.35 -13.37
CA TRP A 295 15.59 9.23 -12.32
C TRP A 295 15.20 10.56 -12.91
N PHE A 296 14.00 11.02 -12.61
CA PHE A 296 13.46 12.28 -13.11
C PHE A 296 13.15 13.22 -11.95
N SER A 297 13.29 14.53 -12.21
CA SER A 297 12.66 15.56 -11.39
C SER A 297 11.19 15.73 -11.77
N PRO A 298 10.35 16.31 -10.90
CA PRO A 298 8.96 16.66 -11.24
C PRO A 298 8.84 17.67 -12.40
N MET A 299 9.89 18.41 -12.72
CA MET A 299 9.97 19.33 -13.84
C MET A 299 10.43 18.67 -15.15
N GLY A 300 10.58 17.34 -15.15
CA GLY A 300 10.95 16.57 -16.33
C GLY A 300 12.45 16.47 -16.63
N HIS A 301 13.31 16.95 -15.76
CA HIS A 301 14.76 16.82 -15.95
C HIS A 301 15.23 15.39 -15.65
N LEU A 302 16.04 14.84 -16.54
CA LEU A 302 16.67 13.54 -16.36
C LEU A 302 17.86 13.69 -15.38
N LEU A 303 17.69 13.21 -14.16
CA LEU A 303 18.68 13.30 -13.10
C LEU A 303 19.76 12.21 -13.20
N ALA A 304 19.38 11.00 -13.57
CA ALA A 304 20.28 9.86 -13.77
C ALA A 304 19.69 8.88 -14.78
N GLU A 305 20.58 8.17 -15.48
CA GLU A 305 20.23 7.06 -16.38
C GLU A 305 21.35 6.02 -16.32
N TYR A 306 20.96 4.73 -16.13
CA TYR A 306 21.89 3.59 -16.14
C TYR A 306 21.14 2.29 -16.44
N ASP A 307 21.85 1.33 -17.01
CA ASP A 307 21.36 -0.03 -17.17
C ASP A 307 21.34 -0.74 -15.82
N SER A 308 20.54 -1.79 -15.68
CA SER A 308 20.44 -2.53 -14.43
C SER A 308 21.84 -2.91 -13.89
N PRO A 309 22.22 -2.43 -12.70
CA PRO A 309 23.49 -2.76 -12.09
C PRO A 309 23.48 -4.16 -11.45
N TYR A 310 22.31 -4.82 -11.42
CA TYR A 310 22.13 -6.09 -10.77
C TYR A 310 22.49 -7.24 -11.70
N ARG A 311 23.12 -8.29 -11.16
CA ARG A 311 23.52 -9.46 -11.94
C ARG A 311 22.33 -10.19 -12.58
N HIS A 312 21.15 -10.15 -11.95
CA HIS A 312 19.93 -10.70 -12.56
C HIS A 312 19.41 -9.89 -13.75
N GLY A 313 20.00 -8.73 -14.05
CA GLY A 313 19.66 -7.90 -15.22
C GLY A 313 18.31 -7.21 -15.17
N THR A 314 17.52 -7.35 -14.07
CA THR A 314 16.17 -6.79 -13.93
C THR A 314 16.11 -5.63 -12.92
N HIS A 315 14.92 -5.12 -12.64
CA HIS A 315 14.68 -4.07 -11.64
C HIS A 315 14.81 -4.59 -10.19
N PRO A 316 14.96 -3.72 -9.17
CA PRO A 316 15.18 -4.13 -7.77
C PRO A 316 13.91 -4.55 -7.02
N PHE A 317 12.74 -4.43 -7.63
CA PHE A 317 11.48 -4.70 -6.96
C PHE A 317 11.09 -6.19 -7.02
N VAL A 318 10.50 -6.68 -5.94
CA VAL A 318 9.76 -7.92 -5.87
C VAL A 318 8.34 -7.56 -5.50
N MET A 319 7.36 -8.03 -6.25
CA MET A 319 5.96 -7.68 -6.07
C MET A 319 5.07 -8.90 -6.21
N LYS A 320 3.93 -8.87 -5.50
CA LYS A 320 2.90 -9.89 -5.63
C LYS A 320 1.53 -9.23 -5.49
N PHE A 321 0.61 -9.66 -6.34
CA PHE A 321 -0.80 -9.28 -6.31
C PHE A 321 -1.63 -10.53 -6.05
N TYR A 322 -2.63 -10.44 -5.16
CA TYR A 322 -3.50 -11.57 -4.86
C TYR A 322 -4.85 -11.08 -4.29
N PRO A 323 -5.93 -11.67 -4.74
CA PRO A 323 -6.02 -12.41 -6.01
C PRO A 323 -5.80 -11.45 -7.19
N LEU A 324 -5.25 -11.96 -8.29
CA LEU A 324 -5.14 -11.22 -9.55
C LEU A 324 -5.98 -11.95 -10.60
N THR A 325 -7.13 -11.37 -10.94
CA THR A 325 -8.04 -11.91 -11.95
C THR A 325 -8.38 -10.80 -12.94
N ASP A 326 -8.09 -11.01 -14.20
CA ASP A 326 -8.31 -10.03 -15.28
C ASP A 326 -7.68 -8.65 -15.03
N GLY A 327 -6.57 -8.63 -14.28
CA GLY A 327 -5.87 -7.39 -13.88
C GLY A 327 -6.47 -6.67 -12.67
N GLU A 328 -7.53 -7.20 -12.08
CA GLU A 328 -8.15 -6.66 -10.88
C GLU A 328 -7.63 -7.36 -9.62
N VAL A 329 -7.51 -6.60 -8.54
CA VAL A 329 -7.03 -7.06 -7.24
C VAL A 329 -8.13 -6.81 -6.21
N HIS A 330 -8.56 -7.88 -5.51
CA HIS A 330 -9.49 -7.81 -4.39
C HIS A 330 -8.75 -8.17 -3.11
N SER A 331 -8.81 -7.31 -2.11
CA SER A 331 -8.07 -7.60 -0.89
C SER A 331 -8.86 -8.48 0.08
N PHE A 332 -8.14 -9.24 0.89
CA PHE A 332 -8.74 -10.10 1.90
C PHE A 332 -9.72 -9.37 2.86
N VAL A 333 -9.43 -8.12 3.20
CA VAL A 333 -10.29 -7.35 4.10
C VAL A 333 -11.57 -6.85 3.43
N GLU A 334 -11.63 -6.77 2.09
CA GLU A 334 -12.83 -6.31 1.38
C GLU A 334 -14.01 -7.24 1.57
N ASP A 335 -13.77 -8.54 1.67
CA ASP A 335 -14.81 -9.55 1.83
C ASP A 335 -15.65 -9.36 3.10
N VAL A 336 -15.12 -8.68 4.11
CA VAL A 336 -15.79 -8.51 5.42
C VAL A 336 -16.15 -7.05 5.76
N ILE A 337 -15.92 -6.10 4.84
CA ILE A 337 -16.22 -4.67 5.09
C ILE A 337 -17.72 -4.48 5.36
N ASP A 338 -18.59 -5.10 4.59
CA ASP A 338 -20.03 -4.91 4.72
C ASP A 338 -20.55 -5.48 6.04
N GLN A 339 -20.05 -6.64 6.48
CA GLN A 339 -20.36 -7.22 7.78
C GLN A 339 -19.86 -6.32 8.91
N GLN A 340 -18.65 -5.76 8.76
CA GLN A 340 -18.11 -4.80 9.73
C GLN A 340 -18.96 -3.55 9.85
N LYS A 341 -19.41 -2.98 8.73
CA LYS A 341 -20.32 -1.82 8.71
C LYS A 341 -21.63 -2.14 9.41
N TYR A 342 -22.18 -3.32 9.12
CA TYR A 342 -23.46 -3.73 9.70
C TYR A 342 -23.36 -3.96 11.23
N VAL A 343 -22.29 -4.60 11.69
CA VAL A 343 -22.00 -4.76 13.13
C VAL A 343 -21.94 -3.39 13.82
N ASN A 344 -21.22 -2.44 13.27
CA ASN A 344 -21.09 -1.10 13.83
C ASN A 344 -22.45 -0.37 13.89
N ARG A 345 -23.27 -0.48 12.84
CA ARG A 345 -24.62 0.10 12.79
C ARG A 345 -25.53 -0.52 13.84
N LEU A 346 -25.50 -1.84 14.02
CA LEU A 346 -26.28 -2.55 15.04
C LEU A 346 -25.86 -2.13 16.44
N ILE A 347 -24.58 -2.06 16.74
CA ILE A 347 -24.09 -1.61 18.05
C ILE A 347 -24.52 -0.19 18.34
N THR A 348 -24.40 0.71 17.35
CA THR A 348 -24.86 2.11 17.47
C THR A 348 -26.37 2.18 17.69
N LEU A 349 -27.16 1.33 17.04
CA LEU A 349 -28.59 1.26 17.22
C LEU A 349 -28.95 0.72 18.62
N ILE A 350 -28.30 -0.35 19.08
CA ILE A 350 -28.52 -0.93 20.40
C ILE A 350 -28.22 0.10 21.49
N ASP A 351 -27.07 0.79 21.39
CA ASP A 351 -26.69 1.84 22.34
C ASP A 351 -27.75 2.97 22.39
N HIS A 352 -28.20 3.42 21.22
CA HIS A 352 -29.25 4.43 21.12
C HIS A 352 -30.56 3.97 21.75
N ILE A 353 -31.02 2.75 21.49
CA ILE A 353 -32.23 2.16 22.07
C ILE A 353 -32.07 2.05 23.58
N MET A 354 -30.94 1.56 24.09
CA MET A 354 -30.67 1.45 25.51
C MET A 354 -30.72 2.83 26.21
N GLY A 355 -30.10 3.84 25.60
CA GLY A 355 -30.11 5.20 26.10
C GLY A 355 -31.50 5.82 26.09
N ALA A 356 -32.27 5.59 25.04
CA ALA A 356 -33.67 6.08 24.92
C ALA A 356 -34.64 5.34 25.89
N SER A 357 -34.44 4.02 26.03
CA SER A 357 -35.32 3.20 26.90
C SER A 357 -35.09 3.50 28.38
N ALA A 358 -33.89 3.84 28.79
CA ALA A 358 -33.52 4.12 30.17
C ALA A 358 -34.36 5.29 30.78
N LYS A 359 -34.75 6.24 29.97
CA LYS A 359 -35.48 7.43 30.43
C LYS A 359 -36.89 7.57 29.88
N GLY A 360 -37.25 6.88 28.79
CA GLY A 360 -38.54 7.01 28.15
C GLY A 360 -38.80 8.43 27.58
N VAL A 361 -40.05 8.76 27.32
CA VAL A 361 -40.50 10.08 26.86
C VAL A 361 -41.19 10.80 28.00
N LEU A 362 -40.77 12.03 28.29
CA LEU A 362 -41.43 12.89 29.26
C LEU A 362 -42.47 13.75 28.52
N LEU A 363 -43.76 13.51 28.81
CA LEU A 363 -44.82 14.41 28.45
C LEU A 363 -44.92 15.50 29.53
N PHE A 364 -44.61 16.73 29.15
CA PHE A 364 -44.65 17.87 30.06
C PHE A 364 -45.74 18.83 29.59
N PRO A 365 -46.71 19.18 30.46
CA PRO A 365 -47.76 20.13 30.08
C PRO A 365 -47.18 21.49 29.70
N GLU A 366 -47.63 22.09 28.61
CA GLU A 366 -47.12 23.35 28.13
C GLU A 366 -47.32 24.48 29.17
N THR A 367 -48.44 24.45 29.89
CA THR A 367 -48.76 25.36 30.96
C THR A 367 -48.10 25.05 32.30
N GLY A 368 -47.41 23.93 32.44
CA GLY A 368 -46.74 23.47 33.65
C GLY A 368 -45.32 23.98 33.82
N LEU A 369 -44.82 24.82 32.91
CA LEU A 369 -43.45 25.35 32.98
C LEU A 369 -43.33 26.37 34.13
N PRO A 370 -42.43 26.20 35.12
CA PRO A 370 -42.25 27.16 36.21
C PRO A 370 -41.70 28.49 35.71
N GLU A 371 -42.02 29.57 36.42
CA GLU A 371 -41.44 30.89 36.14
C GLU A 371 -39.90 30.85 36.22
N GLY A 372 -39.23 31.39 35.18
CA GLY A 372 -37.78 31.43 35.12
C GLY A 372 -37.15 30.18 34.51
N PHE A 373 -37.91 29.13 34.13
CA PHE A 373 -37.38 27.96 33.45
C PHE A 373 -37.71 28.00 31.95
N THR A 374 -36.77 27.55 31.15
CA THR A 374 -36.93 27.35 29.71
C THR A 374 -37.10 25.86 29.39
N TRP A 375 -37.65 25.57 28.21
CA TRP A 375 -37.74 24.18 27.71
C TRP A 375 -36.35 23.51 27.63
N ASN A 376 -35.31 24.29 27.39
CA ASN A 376 -33.94 23.78 27.36
C ASN A 376 -33.45 23.39 28.77
N ASP A 377 -33.89 24.08 29.82
CA ASP A 377 -33.56 23.74 31.19
C ASP A 377 -34.26 22.44 31.60
N ILE A 378 -35.53 22.27 31.28
CA ILE A 378 -36.26 21.00 31.50
C ILE A 378 -35.58 19.87 30.75
N LYS A 379 -35.24 20.06 29.50
CA LYS A 379 -34.52 19.07 28.69
C LYS A 379 -33.16 18.71 29.31
N ARG A 380 -32.38 19.69 29.78
CA ARG A 380 -31.09 19.49 30.42
C ARG A 380 -31.24 18.73 31.75
N ILE A 381 -32.20 19.09 32.59
CA ILE A 381 -32.46 18.42 33.85
C ILE A 381 -32.94 16.98 33.61
N TRP A 382 -33.86 16.78 32.65
CA TRP A 382 -34.31 15.46 32.24
C TRP A 382 -33.16 14.57 31.73
N SER A 383 -32.22 15.16 31.00
CA SER A 383 -31.04 14.41 30.52
C SER A 383 -30.01 14.10 31.61
N ALA A 384 -29.98 14.85 32.71
CA ALA A 384 -29.08 14.62 33.84
C ALA A 384 -29.46 13.37 34.67
N THR A 385 -28.48 12.70 35.24
CA THR A 385 -28.73 11.61 36.20
C THR A 385 -29.24 12.19 37.52
N ASN A 386 -30.35 11.65 38.02
CA ASN A 386 -31.02 12.14 39.25
C ASN A 386 -31.51 13.60 39.20
N GLY A 387 -31.86 14.11 38.00
CA GLY A 387 -32.39 15.44 37.84
C GLY A 387 -33.81 15.57 38.46
N ILE A 388 -34.04 16.63 39.27
CA ILE A 388 -35.34 16.97 39.83
C ILE A 388 -35.93 18.06 38.93
N ILE A 389 -37.07 17.76 38.29
CA ILE A 389 -37.75 18.71 37.42
C ILE A 389 -38.87 19.39 38.23
N PRO A 390 -38.75 20.66 38.54
CA PRO A 390 -39.88 21.42 39.12
C PRO A 390 -40.98 21.63 38.07
N TYR A 391 -42.22 21.58 38.49
CA TYR A 391 -43.33 21.93 37.62
C TYR A 391 -44.35 22.79 38.37
N SER A 392 -45.03 23.69 37.65
CA SER A 392 -46.14 24.47 38.23
C SER A 392 -47.46 23.74 37.97
N PRO A 393 -48.24 23.42 39.02
CA PRO A 393 -49.55 22.81 38.82
C PRO A 393 -50.48 23.82 38.19
N ASN A 394 -51.14 23.46 37.10
CA ASN A 394 -52.19 24.28 36.46
C ASN A 394 -53.54 23.91 36.98
N HIS A 395 -54.56 24.75 36.65
CA HIS A 395 -55.94 24.56 37.08
C HIS A 395 -56.58 23.27 36.54
N SER A 396 -56.05 22.68 35.49
CA SER A 396 -56.55 21.44 34.90
C SER A 396 -56.05 20.19 35.62
N GLY A 397 -55.07 20.32 36.54
CA GLY A 397 -54.50 19.18 37.26
C GLY A 397 -53.63 18.26 36.44
N ASP A 398 -53.16 18.73 35.26
CA ASP A 398 -52.27 17.95 34.40
C ASP A 398 -50.88 17.86 35.02
N ILE A 399 -50.38 16.63 35.16
CA ILE A 399 -49.10 16.32 35.75
C ILE A 399 -48.13 15.84 34.64
N PRO A 400 -46.86 16.21 34.72
CA PRO A 400 -45.87 15.59 33.83
C PRO A 400 -45.90 14.07 33.93
N LYS A 401 -46.01 13.40 32.78
CA LYS A 401 -46.07 11.92 32.71
C LYS A 401 -44.87 11.40 31.97
N GLN A 402 -44.20 10.45 32.59
CA GLN A 402 -43.18 9.65 31.90
C GLN A 402 -43.88 8.47 31.22
N ILE A 403 -43.67 8.36 29.93
CA ILE A 403 -44.03 7.17 29.17
C ILE A 403 -42.76 6.35 29.02
N SER A 404 -42.70 5.21 29.70
CA SER A 404 -41.64 4.25 29.45
C SER A 404 -41.83 3.67 28.03
N THR A 405 -40.92 3.92 27.15
CA THR A 405 -40.81 3.15 25.92
C THR A 405 -40.28 1.77 26.34
N ASN A 406 -41.18 0.77 26.38
CA ASN A 406 -40.70 -0.60 26.53
C ASN A 406 -39.69 -0.83 25.40
N ALA A 407 -38.46 -1.14 25.77
CA ALA A 407 -37.49 -1.61 24.80
C ALA A 407 -38.03 -2.93 24.24
N THR A 408 -38.74 -2.83 23.13
CA THR A 408 -39.17 -4.00 22.39
C THR A 408 -37.86 -4.60 21.91
N ASP A 409 -37.56 -5.80 22.35
CA ASP A 409 -36.43 -6.58 21.81
C ASP A 409 -36.73 -6.81 20.32
N ILE A 410 -36.15 -5.96 19.49
CA ILE A 410 -36.30 -6.04 18.02
C ILE A 410 -35.38 -7.09 17.42
N GLY A 411 -34.91 -8.04 18.23
CA GLY A 411 -33.94 -9.03 17.76
C GLY A 411 -32.58 -8.45 17.34
N ALA A 412 -32.31 -7.19 17.73
CA ALA A 412 -31.06 -6.51 17.34
C ALA A 412 -29.82 -7.22 17.93
N TYR A 413 -29.95 -7.78 19.13
CA TYR A 413 -28.88 -8.54 19.75
C TYR A 413 -28.63 -9.88 19.05
N GLU A 414 -29.70 -10.59 18.68
CA GLU A 414 -29.59 -11.84 17.91
C GLU A 414 -28.99 -11.57 16.53
N MET A 415 -29.43 -10.49 15.86
CA MET A 415 -28.87 -10.09 14.58
C MET A 415 -27.39 -9.72 14.69
N LEU A 416 -26.98 -9.06 15.77
CA LEU A 416 -25.56 -8.77 16.02
C LEU A 416 -24.76 -10.06 16.17
N GLN A 417 -25.25 -11.05 16.91
CA GLN A 417 -24.56 -12.34 17.04
C GLN A 417 -24.44 -13.07 15.70
N ILE A 418 -25.52 -13.05 14.88
CA ILE A 418 -25.49 -13.64 13.53
C ILE A 418 -24.44 -12.94 12.67
N GLN A 419 -24.37 -11.62 12.69
CA GLN A 419 -23.38 -10.89 11.87
C GLN A 419 -21.95 -11.13 12.33
N MET A 420 -21.71 -11.24 13.64
CA MET A 420 -20.39 -11.60 14.16
C MET A 420 -19.97 -13.01 13.71
N LYS A 421 -20.92 -13.96 13.70
CA LYS A 421 -20.65 -15.33 13.22
C LYS A 421 -20.40 -15.35 11.70
N LEU A 422 -21.18 -14.63 10.92
CA LEU A 422 -20.96 -14.49 9.48
C LEU A 422 -19.60 -13.85 9.17
N PHE A 423 -19.17 -12.88 9.96
CA PHE A 423 -17.85 -12.28 9.83
C PHE A 423 -16.73 -13.35 10.02
N GLU A 424 -16.85 -14.22 11.02
CA GLU A 424 -15.90 -15.31 11.24
C GLU A 424 -15.95 -16.36 10.10
N GLU A 425 -17.12 -16.69 9.60
CA GLU A 425 -17.32 -17.67 8.53
C GLU A 425 -16.77 -17.16 7.19
N ILE A 426 -17.04 -15.89 6.83
CA ILE A 426 -16.57 -15.28 5.57
C ILE A 426 -15.05 -15.10 5.59
N SER A 427 -14.51 -14.61 6.71
CA SER A 427 -13.07 -14.40 6.83
C SER A 427 -12.26 -15.69 6.96
N GLY A 428 -12.87 -16.81 7.29
CA GLY A 428 -12.17 -18.05 7.66
C GLY A 428 -11.36 -17.96 8.96
N VAL A 429 -11.39 -16.80 9.65
CA VAL A 429 -10.65 -16.56 10.89
C VAL A 429 -11.54 -16.83 12.10
N ASN A 430 -11.60 -18.07 12.51
CA ASN A 430 -12.40 -18.50 13.65
C ASN A 430 -11.73 -18.23 15.01
N SER A 431 -12.49 -18.46 16.08
CA SER A 431 -12.04 -18.30 17.47
C SER A 431 -10.81 -19.15 17.82
N ALA A 432 -10.64 -20.33 17.21
CA ALA A 432 -9.48 -21.20 17.43
C ALA A 432 -8.19 -20.58 16.85
N LEU A 433 -8.26 -19.97 15.68
CA LEU A 433 -7.13 -19.24 15.08
C LEU A 433 -6.75 -18.00 15.90
N GLN A 434 -7.73 -17.40 16.59
CA GLN A 434 -7.53 -16.29 17.51
C GLN A 434 -6.94 -16.73 18.86
N GLY A 435 -6.73 -18.03 19.08
CA GLY A 435 -6.23 -18.58 20.34
C GLY A 435 -7.26 -18.65 21.47
N LYS A 436 -8.56 -18.49 21.15
CA LYS A 436 -9.65 -18.58 22.12
C LYS A 436 -10.14 -20.04 22.21
N LEU A 437 -10.18 -20.59 23.41
CA LEU A 437 -10.81 -21.88 23.66
C LEU A 437 -12.34 -21.71 23.58
N THR A 438 -12.98 -22.47 22.72
CA THR A 438 -14.43 -22.43 22.52
C THR A 438 -15.17 -23.12 23.70
N SER A 439 -14.50 -24.01 24.43
CA SER A 439 -15.02 -24.68 25.64
C SER A 439 -13.86 -25.23 26.47
N ALA A 440 -13.97 -25.19 27.78
CA ALA A 440 -12.99 -25.77 28.71
C ALA A 440 -12.86 -27.31 28.59
N ALA A 441 -13.77 -27.97 27.90
CA ALA A 441 -13.82 -29.42 27.72
C ALA A 441 -13.20 -29.92 26.40
N ILE A 442 -12.63 -29.06 25.57
CA ILE A 442 -12.02 -29.46 24.29
C ILE A 442 -10.61 -29.98 24.55
N GLY A 443 -10.35 -31.23 24.19
CA GLY A 443 -9.00 -31.82 24.28
C GLY A 443 -8.01 -31.08 23.36
N SER A 444 -6.73 -31.05 23.73
CA SER A 444 -5.69 -30.34 23.00
C SER A 444 -5.57 -30.78 21.54
N GLU A 445 -5.83 -32.04 21.24
CA GLU A 445 -5.80 -32.61 19.88
C GLU A 445 -6.94 -32.07 19.02
N THR A 446 -8.16 -31.97 19.56
CA THR A 446 -9.31 -31.40 18.84
C THR A 446 -9.10 -29.91 18.58
N PHE A 447 -8.52 -29.18 19.53
CA PHE A 447 -8.19 -27.77 19.37
C PHE A 447 -7.10 -27.56 18.29
N GLN A 448 -6.07 -28.42 18.28
CA GLN A 448 -5.05 -28.37 17.23
C GLN A 448 -5.65 -28.64 15.84
N ARG A 449 -6.53 -29.64 15.70
CA ARG A 449 -7.24 -29.91 14.45
C ARG A 449 -8.12 -28.74 13.99
N GLN A 450 -8.75 -28.02 14.91
CA GLN A 450 -9.52 -26.81 14.58
C GLN A 450 -8.63 -25.68 14.06
N ILE A 451 -7.44 -25.50 14.64
CA ILE A 451 -6.44 -24.55 14.17
C ILE A 451 -5.94 -24.95 12.77
N ASP A 452 -5.63 -26.24 12.57
CA ASP A 452 -5.12 -26.74 11.30
C ASP A 452 -6.17 -26.57 10.18
N ASN A 453 -7.44 -26.85 10.46
CA ASN A 453 -8.54 -26.63 9.52
C ASN A 453 -8.73 -25.14 9.18
N ALA A 454 -8.64 -24.25 10.17
CA ALA A 454 -8.70 -22.81 9.93
C ALA A 454 -7.49 -22.30 9.14
N THR A 455 -6.32 -22.91 9.33
CA THR A 455 -5.11 -22.57 8.57
C THR A 455 -5.24 -23.01 7.10
N ILE A 456 -5.96 -24.10 6.82
CA ILE A 456 -6.23 -24.54 5.44
C ILE A 456 -7.04 -23.48 4.67
N ALA A 457 -8.02 -22.85 5.30
CA ALA A 457 -8.81 -21.79 4.67
C ALA A 457 -7.95 -20.57 4.26
N LEU A 458 -6.85 -20.32 4.96
CA LEU A 458 -5.89 -19.25 4.66
C LEU A 458 -4.65 -19.76 3.89
N GLY A 459 -4.64 -21.05 3.51
CA GLY A 459 -3.47 -21.70 2.91
C GLY A 459 -3.00 -21.02 1.64
N ASP A 460 -3.92 -20.65 0.78
CA ASP A 460 -3.64 -19.98 -0.49
C ASP A 460 -2.96 -18.60 -0.29
N ILE A 461 -3.42 -17.83 0.70
CA ILE A 461 -2.81 -16.54 1.07
C ILE A 461 -1.37 -16.75 1.56
N TYR A 462 -1.16 -17.73 2.46
CA TYR A 462 0.17 -18.03 2.98
C TYR A 462 1.11 -18.58 1.91
N GLU A 463 0.63 -19.44 1.03
CA GLU A 463 1.43 -19.99 -0.07
C GLU A 463 1.84 -18.91 -1.06
N THR A 464 0.91 -18.03 -1.43
CA THR A 464 1.21 -16.88 -2.29
C THR A 464 2.23 -15.94 -1.65
N PHE A 465 2.09 -15.66 -0.35
CA PHE A 465 3.04 -14.81 0.34
C PHE A 465 4.41 -15.49 0.54
N ASN A 466 4.46 -16.80 0.76
CA ASN A 466 5.71 -17.57 0.80
C ASN A 466 6.41 -17.59 -0.56
N THR A 467 5.65 -17.65 -1.67
CA THR A 467 6.21 -17.50 -3.01
C THR A 467 6.86 -16.13 -3.18
N PHE A 468 6.20 -15.06 -2.72
CA PHE A 468 6.79 -13.71 -2.70
C PHE A 468 8.12 -13.65 -1.93
N ARG A 469 8.21 -14.29 -0.76
CA ARG A 469 9.45 -14.37 0.03
C ARG A 469 10.52 -15.17 -0.69
N SER A 470 10.14 -16.27 -1.34
CA SER A 470 11.04 -17.09 -2.14
C SER A 470 11.62 -16.31 -3.32
N ASP A 471 10.80 -15.57 -4.06
CA ASP A 471 11.20 -14.70 -5.18
C ASP A 471 12.21 -13.64 -4.71
N ARG A 472 11.95 -13.01 -3.54
CA ARG A 472 12.91 -12.09 -2.90
C ARG A 472 14.23 -12.75 -2.56
N ASN A 473 14.20 -13.92 -1.94
CA ASN A 473 15.40 -14.65 -1.55
C ASN A 473 16.20 -15.08 -2.78
N GLN A 474 15.54 -15.52 -3.85
CA GLN A 474 16.17 -15.84 -5.12
C GLN A 474 16.85 -14.61 -5.75
N LYS A 475 16.19 -13.46 -5.70
CA LYS A 475 16.76 -12.18 -6.18
C LYS A 475 17.99 -11.78 -5.36
N LEU A 476 17.95 -11.92 -4.03
CA LEU A 476 19.10 -11.72 -3.14
C LEU A 476 20.26 -12.66 -3.50
N MET A 477 19.97 -13.95 -3.66
CA MET A 477 21.01 -14.94 -4.00
C MET A 477 21.70 -14.62 -5.33
N SER A 478 20.95 -14.17 -6.33
CA SER A 478 21.53 -13.77 -7.63
C SER A 478 22.46 -12.56 -7.53
N ILE A 479 22.30 -11.71 -6.52
CA ILE A 479 23.17 -10.57 -6.24
C ILE A 479 24.42 -11.00 -5.44
N ILE A 480 24.25 -11.91 -4.48
CA ILE A 480 25.32 -12.38 -3.56
C ILE A 480 26.32 -13.28 -4.26
N SER A 481 25.87 -14.16 -5.17
CA SER A 481 26.72 -15.12 -5.86
C SER A 481 27.75 -14.41 -6.74
N LEU A 482 28.82 -13.89 -6.11
CA LEU A 482 30.06 -13.48 -6.74
C LEU A 482 30.88 -14.74 -7.07
N PRO A 483 31.58 -14.77 -8.21
CA PRO A 483 32.50 -15.87 -8.53
C PRO A 483 33.68 -15.87 -7.58
#